data_14d4b7fc381814c7a0a2cc9ef056bdba
#
_entry.id   14d4b7fc381814c7a0a2cc9ef056bdba
#
_cell.length_a   1.000
_cell.length_b   1.000
_cell.length_c   1.000
_cell.angle_alpha   90.00
_cell.angle_beta   90.00
_cell.angle_gamma   90.00
#
_symmetry.space_group_name_H-M   'P 1'
#
loop_
_entity.id
_entity.type
_entity.pdbx_description
1 polymer ?
#
loop_
_entity_poly.entity_id
_entity_poly.type
_entity_poly.pdbx_seq_one_letter_code
_entity_poly.pdbx_strand_id
1 'polypeptide(L)'
;NHGLFTWADNAYDCYMNSLEVIERCSEYLEEHVAQKPVFGGQKVTSLAAEDRKLQAATLAPYLRGLCSSEQLMVGHFTDSDRVLEFINSHALDKLAPMGTSCPDHFLRTKIRPLVLNFTPDEDVSDAEKVKEKLTPLFEDYRASYKDYYENHKHPNSPAMRDANPVVILWPGVGMFTFAKNKQTARVASEFYVNAINVMRGSEAVSSYTSLPLQEAFNI
;
A
#
# COMPACT_ATOMS: atom_id res chain seq x y z
N ASN A 1 -19.91 9.56 -4.89
CA ASN A 1 -18.76 8.85 -4.31
C ASN A 1 -18.22 9.52 -3.04
N HIS A 2 -19.14 9.94 -2.15
CA HIS A 2 -18.77 10.71 -0.95
C HIS A 2 -19.03 9.93 0.36
N GLY A 3 -19.34 8.66 0.28
CA GLY A 3 -19.59 7.81 1.43
C GLY A 3 -21.06 7.52 1.68
N LEU A 4 -21.33 6.96 2.85
CA LEU A 4 -22.67 6.59 3.31
C LEU A 4 -23.26 7.70 4.15
N PHE A 5 -24.51 8.04 3.90
CA PHE A 5 -25.32 8.91 4.74
C PHE A 5 -26.53 8.14 5.24
N THR A 6 -26.79 8.21 6.53
CA THR A 6 -27.99 7.68 7.16
C THR A 6 -28.69 8.77 7.96
N TRP A 7 -30.00 8.64 8.14
CA TRP A 7 -30.81 9.57 8.93
C TRP A 7 -31.95 8.83 9.64
N ALA A 8 -32.47 9.41 10.68
CA ALA A 8 -33.64 8.98 11.43
C ALA A 8 -34.15 10.12 12.31
N ASP A 9 -35.29 9.92 12.98
CA ASP A 9 -35.90 10.92 13.87
C ASP A 9 -35.10 11.16 15.15
N ASN A 10 -34.17 10.27 15.50
CA ASN A 10 -33.31 10.42 16.67
C ASN A 10 -31.90 9.86 16.38
N ALA A 11 -30.94 10.23 17.24
CA ALA A 11 -29.51 9.87 17.07
C ALA A 11 -29.26 8.36 17.17
N TYR A 12 -29.98 7.64 18.03
CA TYR A 12 -29.83 6.20 18.20
C TYR A 12 -30.22 5.45 16.93
N ASP A 13 -31.39 5.69 16.39
CA ASP A 13 -31.87 5.03 15.17
C ASP A 13 -31.01 5.41 13.96
N CYS A 14 -30.56 6.67 13.87
CA CYS A 14 -29.62 7.09 12.83
C CYS A 14 -28.30 6.30 12.89
N TYR A 15 -27.75 6.10 14.08
CA TYR A 15 -26.55 5.30 14.28
C TYR A 15 -26.78 3.82 13.95
N MET A 16 -27.88 3.25 14.42
CA MET A 16 -28.24 1.86 14.13
C MET A 16 -28.44 1.61 12.63
N ASN A 17 -29.07 2.55 11.91
CA ASN A 17 -29.19 2.47 10.44
C ASN A 17 -27.81 2.42 9.76
N SER A 18 -26.82 3.19 10.27
CA SER A 18 -25.44 3.13 9.74
C SER A 18 -24.83 1.75 9.94
N LEU A 19 -24.96 1.18 11.15
CA LEU A 19 -24.41 -0.14 11.46
C LEU A 19 -25.06 -1.24 10.62
N GLU A 20 -26.38 -1.22 10.47
CA GLU A 20 -27.11 -2.19 9.65
C GLU A 20 -26.64 -2.18 8.18
N VAL A 21 -26.45 -1.00 7.60
CA VAL A 21 -25.95 -0.93 6.21
C VAL A 21 -24.52 -1.44 6.10
N ILE A 22 -23.65 -1.09 7.07
CA ILE A 22 -22.26 -1.58 7.11
C ILE A 22 -22.23 -3.12 7.22
N GLU A 23 -23.05 -3.69 8.12
CA GLU A 23 -23.15 -5.13 8.31
C GLU A 23 -23.58 -5.85 7.03
N ARG A 24 -24.67 -5.41 6.39
CA ARG A 24 -25.14 -5.95 5.11
C ARG A 24 -24.10 -5.87 4.00
N CYS A 25 -23.36 -4.75 3.92
CA CYS A 25 -22.26 -4.61 2.95
C CYS A 25 -21.13 -5.59 3.24
N SER A 26 -20.78 -5.77 4.52
CA SER A 26 -19.75 -6.71 4.95
C SER A 26 -20.11 -8.16 4.61
N GLU A 27 -21.34 -8.59 4.94
CA GLU A 27 -21.84 -9.91 4.62
C GLU A 27 -21.82 -10.19 3.11
N TYR A 28 -22.31 -9.23 2.32
CA TYR A 28 -22.29 -9.34 0.86
C TYR A 28 -20.88 -9.49 0.31
N LEU A 29 -19.90 -8.71 0.82
CA LEU A 29 -18.52 -8.81 0.38
C LEU A 29 -17.89 -10.16 0.77
N GLU A 30 -18.12 -10.64 1.99
CA GLU A 30 -17.55 -11.90 2.47
C GLU A 30 -18.13 -13.10 1.69
N GLU A 31 -19.42 -13.10 1.36
CA GLU A 31 -20.04 -14.12 0.50
C GLU A 31 -19.37 -14.17 -0.89
N HIS A 32 -19.06 -13.02 -1.49
CA HIS A 32 -18.41 -12.97 -2.81
C HIS A 32 -16.93 -13.34 -2.73
N VAL A 33 -16.24 -12.93 -1.67
CA VAL A 33 -14.83 -13.32 -1.43
C VAL A 33 -14.69 -14.83 -1.26
N ALA A 34 -15.66 -15.50 -0.64
CA ALA A 34 -15.65 -16.96 -0.45
C ALA A 34 -15.80 -17.77 -1.75
N GLN A 35 -16.28 -17.15 -2.84
CA GLN A 35 -16.59 -17.86 -4.09
C GLN A 35 -15.38 -18.14 -4.99
N LYS A 36 -14.27 -17.42 -4.81
CA LYS A 36 -13.07 -17.54 -5.66
C LYS A 36 -11.80 -17.24 -4.86
N PRO A 37 -10.64 -17.74 -5.32
CA PRO A 37 -9.38 -17.42 -4.67
C PRO A 37 -9.14 -15.91 -4.65
N VAL A 38 -8.89 -15.37 -3.45
CA VAL A 38 -8.61 -13.96 -3.26
C VAL A 38 -7.39 -13.55 -4.08
N PHE A 39 -7.49 -12.44 -4.81
CA PHE A 39 -6.44 -11.91 -5.69
C PHE A 39 -5.90 -12.92 -6.71
N GLY A 40 -6.70 -13.90 -7.12
CA GLY A 40 -6.29 -14.96 -8.04
C GLY A 40 -5.43 -16.06 -7.38
N GLY A 41 -5.35 -16.09 -6.06
CA GLY A 41 -4.58 -17.07 -5.30
C GLY A 41 -3.11 -16.70 -5.10
N GLN A 42 -2.40 -17.59 -4.42
CA GLN A 42 -1.01 -17.40 -4.01
C GLN A 42 -0.05 -17.70 -5.18
N LYS A 43 0.86 -16.76 -5.46
CA LYS A 43 1.97 -16.85 -6.43
C LYS A 43 3.31 -17.09 -5.73
N VAL A 44 3.53 -16.45 -4.58
CA VAL A 44 4.77 -16.51 -3.80
C VAL A 44 4.50 -17.14 -2.45
N THR A 45 5.35 -18.07 -2.03
CA THR A 45 5.26 -18.67 -0.68
C THR A 45 5.94 -17.75 0.33
N SER A 46 5.25 -17.45 1.43
CA SER A 46 5.84 -16.69 2.54
C SER A 46 6.91 -17.51 3.24
N LEU A 47 7.96 -16.84 3.68
CA LEU A 47 8.89 -17.39 4.67
C LEU A 47 8.18 -17.66 6.01
N ALA A 48 8.77 -18.47 6.87
CA ALA A 48 8.36 -18.59 8.26
C ALA A 48 8.42 -17.23 8.98
N ALA A 49 7.60 -17.04 9.99
CA ALA A 49 7.46 -15.73 10.65
C ALA A 49 8.79 -15.17 11.19
N GLU A 50 9.62 -16.03 11.76
CA GLU A 50 10.93 -15.61 12.29
C GLU A 50 11.90 -15.22 11.17
N ASP A 51 11.88 -15.97 10.05
CA ASP A 51 12.73 -15.66 8.88
C ASP A 51 12.27 -14.35 8.21
N ARG A 52 10.97 -14.09 8.13
CA ARG A 52 10.46 -12.80 7.63
C ARG A 52 10.97 -11.62 8.46
N LYS A 53 10.93 -11.75 9.79
CA LYS A 53 11.45 -10.72 10.70
C LYS A 53 12.96 -10.53 10.55
N LEU A 54 13.71 -11.61 10.42
CA LEU A 54 15.16 -11.56 10.21
C LEU A 54 15.52 -10.88 8.90
N GLN A 55 14.90 -11.30 7.80
CA GLN A 55 15.09 -10.69 6.49
C GLN A 55 14.71 -9.20 6.50
N ALA A 56 13.56 -8.87 7.09
CA ALA A 56 13.11 -7.49 7.22
C ALA A 56 14.10 -6.65 8.04
N ALA A 57 14.59 -7.14 9.16
CA ALA A 57 15.55 -6.44 10.01
C ALA A 57 16.89 -6.21 9.28
N THR A 58 17.34 -7.18 8.47
CA THR A 58 18.58 -7.10 7.69
C THR A 58 18.47 -6.05 6.58
N LEU A 59 17.34 -6.01 5.87
CA LEU A 59 17.15 -5.08 4.74
C LEU A 59 16.75 -3.65 5.19
N ALA A 60 16.10 -3.50 6.35
CA ALA A 60 15.54 -2.23 6.81
C ALA A 60 16.55 -1.05 6.84
N PRO A 61 17.82 -1.20 7.26
CA PRO A 61 18.79 -0.11 7.24
C PRO A 61 19.05 0.45 5.84
N TYR A 62 19.13 -0.42 4.82
CA TYR A 62 19.34 -0.03 3.43
C TYR A 62 18.14 0.74 2.89
N LEU A 63 16.93 0.19 3.08
CA LEU A 63 15.68 0.85 2.68
C LEU A 63 15.52 2.20 3.37
N ARG A 64 15.81 2.27 4.67
CA ARG A 64 15.77 3.52 5.43
C ARG A 64 16.76 4.55 4.86
N GLY A 65 17.98 4.14 4.55
CA GLY A 65 19.00 5.01 3.96
C GLY A 65 18.51 5.60 2.62
N LEU A 66 17.97 4.77 1.74
CA LEU A 66 17.44 5.21 0.44
C LEU A 66 16.20 6.11 0.56
N CYS A 67 15.38 5.91 1.58
CA CYS A 67 14.21 6.77 1.85
C CYS A 67 14.54 8.08 2.59
N SER A 68 15.80 8.28 3.02
CA SER A 68 16.21 9.41 3.86
C SER A 68 17.04 10.45 3.08
N SER A 69 16.54 10.94 1.95
CA SER A 69 17.27 11.90 1.10
C SER A 69 17.26 13.33 1.65
N GLU A 70 16.11 13.85 2.04
CA GLU A 70 15.94 15.23 2.54
C GLU A 70 15.94 15.30 4.07
N GLN A 71 15.43 14.25 4.71
CA GLN A 71 15.36 14.12 6.16
C GLN A 71 15.48 12.66 6.58
N LEU A 72 15.90 12.43 7.81
CA LEU A 72 15.97 11.08 8.37
C LEU A 72 14.56 10.50 8.52
N MET A 73 14.35 9.33 7.95
CA MET A 73 13.08 8.60 8.02
C MET A 73 13.10 7.53 9.12
N VAL A 74 11.92 7.22 9.64
CA VAL A 74 11.65 6.10 10.56
C VAL A 74 10.83 5.06 9.82
N GLY A 75 11.23 3.79 9.93
CA GLY A 75 10.52 2.66 9.34
C GLY A 75 9.50 2.01 10.29
N HIS A 76 8.45 1.47 9.70
CA HIS A 76 7.54 0.53 10.31
C HIS A 76 7.41 -0.68 9.39
N PHE A 77 7.40 -1.88 9.97
CA PHE A 77 7.24 -3.15 9.27
C PHE A 77 5.99 -3.87 9.74
N THR A 78 5.27 -4.50 8.82
CA THR A 78 4.16 -5.40 9.10
C THR A 78 4.13 -6.57 8.12
N ASP A 79 3.85 -7.75 8.64
CA ASP A 79 3.65 -9.00 7.91
C ASP A 79 2.29 -9.63 8.28
N SER A 80 1.28 -8.79 8.47
CA SER A 80 -0.08 -9.23 8.77
C SER A 80 -0.66 -10.08 7.63
N ASP A 81 -1.61 -10.95 7.95
CA ASP A 81 -2.24 -11.86 6.99
C ASP A 81 -2.78 -11.14 5.75
N ARG A 82 -3.39 -9.96 5.91
CA ARG A 82 -3.89 -9.15 4.80
C ARG A 82 -2.79 -8.65 3.87
N VAL A 83 -1.66 -8.25 4.45
CA VAL A 83 -0.49 -7.84 3.66
C VAL A 83 0.06 -9.04 2.90
N LEU A 84 0.28 -10.17 3.58
CA LEU A 84 0.83 -11.38 2.96
C LEU A 84 -0.10 -11.94 1.88
N GLU A 85 -1.42 -11.95 2.10
CA GLU A 85 -2.42 -12.35 1.11
C GLU A 85 -2.28 -11.53 -0.19
N PHE A 86 -2.09 -10.22 -0.09
CA PHE A 86 -1.96 -9.33 -1.24
C PHE A 86 -0.61 -9.44 -1.93
N ILE A 87 0.50 -9.27 -1.18
CA ILE A 87 1.84 -9.21 -1.78
C ILE A 87 2.30 -10.53 -2.38
N ASN A 88 1.70 -11.65 -1.96
CA ASN A 88 2.02 -12.99 -2.46
C ASN A 88 1.08 -13.48 -3.57
N SER A 89 0.16 -12.65 -4.01
CA SER A 89 -0.89 -13.02 -4.94
C SER A 89 -0.51 -12.87 -6.42
N HIS A 90 -1.27 -13.52 -7.29
CA HIS A 90 -1.17 -13.30 -8.73
C HIS A 90 -1.60 -11.90 -9.17
N ALA A 91 -2.41 -11.20 -8.38
CA ALA A 91 -2.91 -9.88 -8.72
C ALA A 91 -1.96 -8.73 -8.33
N LEU A 92 -0.88 -8.99 -7.58
CA LEU A 92 0.05 -7.96 -7.11
C LEU A 92 0.53 -7.05 -8.24
N ASP A 93 1.03 -7.65 -9.32
CA ASP A 93 1.63 -6.93 -10.45
C ASP A 93 0.61 -6.03 -11.18
N LYS A 94 -0.67 -6.40 -11.13
CA LYS A 94 -1.79 -5.61 -11.70
C LYS A 94 -2.23 -4.50 -10.76
N LEU A 95 -2.44 -4.81 -9.47
CA LEU A 95 -3.13 -3.92 -8.54
C LEU A 95 -2.22 -2.91 -7.85
N ALA A 96 -0.98 -3.28 -7.52
CA ALA A 96 -0.06 -2.36 -6.85
C ALA A 96 0.21 -1.07 -7.65
N PRO A 97 0.44 -1.11 -8.98
CA PRO A 97 0.65 0.11 -9.77
C PRO A 97 -0.59 1.00 -9.90
N MET A 98 -1.79 0.46 -9.69
CA MET A 98 -3.03 1.24 -9.78
C MET A 98 -3.16 2.28 -8.67
N GLY A 99 -2.49 2.06 -7.53
CA GLY A 99 -2.59 2.93 -6.38
C GLY A 99 -3.89 2.76 -5.61
N THR A 100 -4.27 3.77 -4.84
CA THR A 100 -5.49 3.74 -4.03
C THR A 100 -6.65 4.45 -4.72
N SER A 101 -7.88 4.10 -4.34
CA SER A 101 -9.12 4.75 -4.80
C SER A 101 -9.63 5.82 -3.84
N CYS A 102 -9.00 5.97 -2.69
CA CYS A 102 -9.41 6.90 -1.64
C CYS A 102 -8.42 8.07 -1.53
N PRO A 103 -8.90 9.32 -1.64
CA PRO A 103 -8.07 10.52 -1.55
C PRO A 103 -7.19 10.59 -0.30
N ASP A 104 -7.78 10.34 0.87
CA ASP A 104 -7.07 10.43 2.14
C ASP A 104 -5.92 9.43 2.27
N HIS A 105 -5.97 8.31 1.52
CA HIS A 105 -4.95 7.28 1.58
C HIS A 105 -3.65 7.74 0.92
N PHE A 106 -3.66 8.21 -0.32
CA PHE A 106 -2.42 8.54 -1.02
C PHE A 106 -1.76 9.83 -0.53
N LEU A 107 -2.45 10.68 0.21
CA LEU A 107 -1.81 11.74 0.99
C LEU A 107 -0.80 11.18 2.01
N ARG A 108 -0.99 9.94 2.46
CA ARG A 108 -0.14 9.24 3.42
C ARG A 108 0.76 8.20 2.78
N THR A 109 0.30 7.51 1.72
CA THR A 109 0.97 6.37 1.09
C THR A 109 1.68 6.72 -0.21
N LYS A 110 1.49 7.94 -0.72
CA LYS A 110 1.74 8.35 -2.09
C LYS A 110 0.85 7.61 -3.09
N ILE A 111 1.04 7.93 -4.39
CA ILE A 111 0.16 7.44 -5.45
C ILE A 111 0.27 5.92 -5.66
N ARG A 112 1.42 5.32 -5.37
CA ARG A 112 1.65 3.87 -5.47
C ARG A 112 2.80 3.41 -4.58
N PRO A 113 2.86 2.10 -4.23
CA PRO A 113 3.99 1.51 -3.52
C PRO A 113 5.17 1.25 -4.45
N LEU A 114 6.34 1.02 -3.87
CA LEU A 114 7.45 0.33 -4.51
C LEU A 114 7.33 -1.17 -4.23
N VAL A 115 7.37 -2.01 -5.25
CA VAL A 115 7.43 -3.46 -5.11
C VAL A 115 8.87 -3.93 -5.32
N LEU A 116 9.41 -4.63 -4.33
CA LEU A 116 10.76 -5.20 -4.43
C LEU A 116 10.76 -6.45 -5.30
N ASN A 117 11.82 -6.63 -6.07
CA ASN A 117 12.04 -7.79 -6.93
C ASN A 117 13.00 -8.84 -6.31
N PHE A 118 13.14 -8.81 -4.98
CA PHE A 118 13.87 -9.84 -4.24
C PHE A 118 13.02 -11.09 -4.08
N THR A 119 13.61 -12.27 -4.27
CA THR A 119 12.96 -13.51 -3.86
C THR A 119 12.98 -13.64 -2.33
N PRO A 120 12.01 -14.34 -1.72
CA PRO A 120 11.92 -14.41 -0.26
C PRO A 120 13.18 -15.02 0.41
N ASP A 121 13.80 -15.99 -0.26
CA ASP A 121 14.99 -16.74 0.19
C ASP A 121 16.32 -16.10 -0.24
N GLU A 122 16.28 -14.94 -0.88
CA GLU A 122 17.47 -14.24 -1.34
C GLU A 122 18.30 -13.72 -0.15
N ASP A 123 19.61 -13.95 -0.20
CA ASP A 123 20.53 -13.43 0.82
C ASP A 123 20.67 -11.91 0.71
N VAL A 124 20.08 -11.20 1.68
CA VAL A 124 20.14 -9.74 1.80
C VAL A 124 21.22 -9.27 2.79
N SER A 125 22.12 -10.15 3.23
CA SER A 125 23.25 -9.78 4.10
C SER A 125 24.42 -9.17 3.33
N ASP A 126 24.53 -9.47 2.02
CA ASP A 126 25.55 -8.91 1.15
C ASP A 126 25.19 -7.48 0.72
N ALA A 127 25.87 -6.52 1.34
CA ALA A 127 25.61 -5.09 1.16
C ALA A 127 25.73 -4.61 -0.29
N GLU A 128 26.72 -5.13 -1.04
CA GLU A 128 26.95 -4.67 -2.41
C GLU A 128 25.87 -5.20 -3.35
N LYS A 129 25.49 -6.47 -3.22
CA LYS A 129 24.38 -7.05 -4.01
C LYS A 129 23.04 -6.37 -3.70
N VAL A 130 22.77 -6.09 -2.43
CA VAL A 130 21.56 -5.37 -2.02
C VAL A 130 21.54 -3.98 -2.63
N LYS A 131 22.63 -3.24 -2.58
CA LYS A 131 22.74 -1.91 -3.16
C LYS A 131 22.60 -1.93 -4.68
N GLU A 132 23.27 -2.87 -5.37
CA GLU A 132 23.18 -3.03 -6.82
C GLU A 132 21.73 -3.26 -7.26
N LYS A 133 20.97 -4.02 -6.49
CA LYS A 133 19.56 -4.33 -6.79
C LYS A 133 18.58 -3.22 -6.41
N LEU A 134 18.77 -2.57 -5.25
CA LEU A 134 17.88 -1.51 -4.78
C LEU A 134 18.06 -0.19 -5.53
N THR A 135 19.28 0.16 -5.92
CA THR A 135 19.56 1.46 -6.54
C THR A 135 18.67 1.72 -7.76
N PRO A 136 18.64 0.84 -8.79
CA PRO A 136 17.82 1.06 -9.96
C PRO A 136 16.31 1.08 -9.63
N LEU A 137 15.83 0.25 -8.72
CA LEU A 137 14.42 0.27 -8.31
C LEU A 137 13.99 1.62 -7.71
N PHE A 138 14.83 2.21 -6.88
CA PHE A 138 14.55 3.52 -6.28
C PHE A 138 14.68 4.66 -7.30
N GLU A 139 15.64 4.57 -8.21
CA GLU A 139 15.81 5.55 -9.29
C GLU A 139 14.61 5.56 -10.23
N ASP A 140 14.14 4.38 -10.66
CA ASP A 140 12.94 4.24 -11.49
C ASP A 140 11.69 4.74 -10.78
N TYR A 141 11.55 4.45 -9.48
CA TYR A 141 10.42 4.96 -8.68
C TYR A 141 10.44 6.49 -8.61
N ARG A 142 11.61 7.08 -8.31
CA ARG A 142 11.77 8.54 -8.23
C ARG A 142 11.51 9.23 -9.56
N ALA A 143 12.03 8.67 -10.65
CA ALA A 143 11.79 9.17 -12.00
C ALA A 143 10.29 9.16 -12.33
N SER A 144 9.64 8.04 -12.07
CA SER A 144 8.21 7.87 -12.27
C SER A 144 7.35 8.81 -11.42
N TYR A 145 7.74 9.08 -10.16
CA TYR A 145 7.04 10.04 -9.31
C TYR A 145 7.22 11.48 -9.81
N LYS A 146 8.43 11.82 -10.29
CA LYS A 146 8.72 13.10 -10.94
C LYS A 146 7.88 13.29 -12.20
N ASP A 147 7.81 12.27 -13.05
CA ASP A 147 6.98 12.31 -14.26
C ASP A 147 5.49 12.49 -13.92
N TYR A 148 5.00 11.79 -12.89
CA TYR A 148 3.65 12.00 -12.38
C TYR A 148 3.42 13.46 -11.97
N TYR A 149 4.33 14.05 -11.21
CA TYR A 149 4.23 15.45 -10.80
C TYR A 149 4.27 16.41 -12.00
N GLU A 150 5.25 16.27 -12.89
CA GLU A 150 5.44 17.17 -14.03
C GLU A 150 4.26 17.13 -15.03
N ASN A 151 3.67 15.95 -15.24
CA ASN A 151 2.57 15.75 -16.18
C ASN A 151 1.20 16.23 -15.64
N HIS A 152 1.05 16.41 -14.33
CA HIS A 152 -0.26 16.72 -13.74
C HIS A 152 -0.29 18.07 -13.00
N LYS A 153 0.88 18.74 -12.78
CA LYS A 153 0.95 20.00 -12.04
C LYS A 153 0.24 21.14 -12.77
N HIS A 154 -0.32 22.04 -11.99
CA HIS A 154 -0.86 23.32 -12.42
C HIS A 154 0.14 24.45 -12.19
N PRO A 155 -0.06 25.64 -12.81
CA PRO A 155 0.84 26.78 -12.62
C PRO A 155 1.03 27.23 -11.17
N ASN A 156 0.04 26.96 -10.32
CA ASN A 156 0.03 27.33 -8.89
C ASN A 156 0.23 26.13 -7.96
N SER A 157 0.61 24.97 -8.49
CA SER A 157 0.88 23.77 -7.67
C SER A 157 2.06 24.02 -6.72
N PRO A 158 2.02 23.50 -5.50
CA PRO A 158 3.16 23.53 -4.59
C PRO A 158 4.35 22.77 -5.19
N ALA A 159 5.55 23.01 -4.68
CA ALA A 159 6.74 22.26 -5.08
C ALA A 159 6.56 20.76 -4.86
N MET A 160 7.18 19.96 -5.74
CA MET A 160 7.18 18.51 -5.62
C MET A 160 7.74 18.11 -4.24
N ARG A 161 7.05 17.17 -3.59
CA ARG A 161 7.52 16.55 -2.35
C ARG A 161 8.65 15.57 -2.64
N ASP A 162 9.32 15.10 -1.57
CA ASP A 162 10.28 14.01 -1.61
C ASP A 162 9.80 12.88 -2.55
N ALA A 163 10.63 12.48 -3.50
CA ALA A 163 10.26 11.49 -4.52
C ALA A 163 10.36 10.02 -4.03
N ASN A 164 10.87 9.77 -2.81
CA ASN A 164 11.06 8.42 -2.30
C ASN A 164 9.74 7.71 -1.98
N PRO A 165 9.68 6.36 -2.06
CA PRO A 165 8.49 5.60 -1.70
C PRO A 165 8.18 5.72 -0.20
N VAL A 166 6.91 5.81 0.14
CA VAL A 166 6.42 5.68 1.52
C VAL A 166 6.12 4.23 1.84
N VAL A 167 5.53 3.49 0.90
CA VAL A 167 5.16 2.08 1.04
C VAL A 167 6.06 1.24 0.16
N ILE A 168 6.67 0.21 0.75
CA ILE A 168 7.52 -0.75 0.05
C ILE A 168 7.00 -2.15 0.34
N LEU A 169 6.68 -2.90 -0.71
CA LEU A 169 6.14 -4.25 -0.65
C LEU A 169 7.25 -5.26 -0.99
N TRP A 170 7.41 -6.27 -0.16
CA TRP A 170 8.37 -7.35 -0.40
C TRP A 170 7.62 -8.69 -0.42
N PRO A 171 7.35 -9.26 -1.61
CA PRO A 171 6.70 -10.56 -1.73
C PRO A 171 7.41 -11.65 -0.92
N GLY A 172 6.63 -12.44 -0.18
CA GLY A 172 7.12 -13.50 0.70
C GLY A 172 7.56 -13.04 2.09
N VAL A 173 7.75 -11.72 2.30
CA VAL A 173 8.31 -11.17 3.55
C VAL A 173 7.34 -10.23 4.26
N GLY A 174 6.89 -9.15 3.62
CA GLY A 174 6.02 -8.19 4.27
C GLY A 174 6.01 -6.81 3.62
N MET A 175 5.60 -5.81 4.38
CA MET A 175 5.48 -4.42 3.96
C MET A 175 6.24 -3.50 4.90
N PHE A 176 7.00 -2.57 4.32
CA PHE A 176 7.59 -1.45 5.05
C PHE A 176 6.86 -0.16 4.73
N THR A 177 6.80 0.74 5.70
CA THR A 177 6.39 2.11 5.51
C THR A 177 7.37 3.07 6.17
N PHE A 178 7.69 4.18 5.49
CA PHE A 178 8.68 5.15 5.94
C PHE A 178 8.06 6.54 6.06
N ALA A 179 8.34 7.22 7.17
CA ALA A 179 7.88 8.59 7.40
C ALA A 179 8.83 9.32 8.38
N LYS A 180 8.59 10.61 8.59
CA LYS A 180 9.39 11.45 9.50
C LYS A 180 9.38 11.03 10.97
N ASN A 181 8.39 10.23 11.38
CA ASN A 181 8.27 9.70 12.74
C ASN A 181 7.50 8.37 12.76
N LYS A 182 7.59 7.66 13.87
CA LYS A 182 7.00 6.32 14.04
C LYS A 182 5.48 6.31 13.89
N GLN A 183 4.80 7.30 14.44
CA GLN A 183 3.34 7.39 14.36
C GLN A 183 2.88 7.52 12.89
N THR A 184 3.48 8.44 12.14
CA THR A 184 3.12 8.65 10.73
C THR A 184 3.45 7.42 9.88
N ALA A 185 4.58 6.73 10.13
CA ALA A 185 4.92 5.50 9.44
C ALA A 185 3.89 4.39 9.69
N ARG A 186 3.48 4.19 10.96
CA ARG A 186 2.42 3.24 11.33
C ARG A 186 1.08 3.58 10.68
N VAL A 187 0.68 4.85 10.73
CA VAL A 187 -0.57 5.32 10.11
C VAL A 187 -0.55 5.07 8.59
N ALA A 188 0.56 5.34 7.90
CA ALA A 188 0.69 5.04 6.47
C ALA A 188 0.52 3.53 6.18
N SER A 189 1.03 2.66 7.07
CA SER A 189 0.82 1.22 6.98
C SER A 189 -0.66 0.85 7.09
N GLU A 190 -1.37 1.39 8.08
CA GLU A 190 -2.81 1.15 8.29
C GLU A 190 -3.65 1.62 7.10
N PHE A 191 -3.33 2.76 6.51
CA PHE A 191 -3.99 3.25 5.30
C PHE A 191 -3.76 2.32 4.10
N TYR A 192 -2.54 1.77 3.95
CA TYR A 192 -2.30 0.85 2.85
C TYR A 192 -2.97 -0.51 3.07
N VAL A 193 -3.03 -1.02 4.31
CA VAL A 193 -3.83 -2.21 4.65
C VAL A 193 -5.30 -2.00 4.32
N ASN A 194 -5.84 -0.80 4.62
CA ASN A 194 -7.21 -0.48 4.23
C ASN A 194 -7.40 -0.45 2.70
N ALA A 195 -6.42 0.07 1.94
CA ALA A 195 -6.43 0.01 0.48
C ALA A 195 -6.44 -1.45 -0.02
N ILE A 196 -5.66 -2.34 0.59
CA ILE A 196 -5.69 -3.79 0.30
C ILE A 196 -7.09 -4.37 0.54
N ASN A 197 -7.76 -4.02 1.65
CA ASN A 197 -9.11 -4.49 1.93
C ASN A 197 -10.13 -4.01 0.88
N VAL A 198 -10.00 -2.77 0.42
CA VAL A 198 -10.84 -2.22 -0.66
C VAL A 198 -10.59 -2.97 -1.98
N MET A 199 -9.32 -3.21 -2.34
CA MET A 199 -8.96 -4.01 -3.53
C MET A 199 -9.53 -5.42 -3.44
N ARG A 200 -9.44 -6.06 -2.25
CA ARG A 200 -9.95 -7.42 -1.99
C ARG A 200 -11.45 -7.52 -2.25
N GLY A 201 -12.22 -6.63 -1.66
CA GLY A 201 -13.68 -6.59 -1.85
C GLY A 201 -14.07 -6.25 -3.30
N SER A 202 -13.39 -5.28 -3.92
CA SER A 202 -13.67 -4.87 -5.29
C SER A 202 -13.40 -5.98 -6.30
N GLU A 203 -12.25 -6.66 -6.22
CA GLU A 203 -11.90 -7.78 -7.10
C GLU A 203 -12.80 -9.01 -6.84
N ALA A 204 -13.37 -9.17 -5.65
CA ALA A 204 -14.33 -10.22 -5.37
C ALA A 204 -15.67 -9.98 -6.08
N VAL A 205 -16.19 -8.78 -6.06
CA VAL A 205 -17.50 -8.42 -6.63
C VAL A 205 -17.39 -8.13 -8.13
N SER A 206 -16.37 -7.38 -8.55
CA SER A 206 -16.20 -6.93 -9.94
C SER A 206 -14.72 -6.74 -10.27
N SER A 207 -14.27 -5.49 -10.35
CA SER A 207 -12.88 -5.11 -10.56
C SER A 207 -12.54 -3.85 -9.78
N TYR A 208 -11.30 -3.79 -9.29
CA TYR A 208 -10.80 -2.59 -8.62
C TYR A 208 -10.55 -1.46 -9.63
N THR A 209 -10.97 -0.26 -9.25
CA THR A 209 -10.74 0.97 -10.02
C THR A 209 -10.11 2.01 -9.12
N SER A 210 -8.95 2.52 -9.51
CA SER A 210 -8.27 3.63 -8.85
C SER A 210 -8.78 4.98 -9.36
N LEU A 211 -8.43 6.06 -8.67
CA LEU A 211 -8.64 7.40 -9.20
C LEU A 211 -7.76 7.65 -10.44
N PRO A 212 -8.25 8.36 -11.45
CA PRO A 212 -7.39 8.89 -12.52
C PRO A 212 -6.25 9.73 -11.93
N LEU A 213 -5.07 9.65 -12.52
CA LEU A 213 -3.88 10.32 -11.99
C LEU A 213 -4.05 11.85 -11.83
N GLN A 214 -4.75 12.49 -12.75
CA GLN A 214 -5.04 13.92 -12.66
C GLN A 214 -5.95 14.24 -11.47
N GLU A 215 -7.00 13.44 -11.23
CA GLU A 215 -7.88 13.63 -10.08
C GLU A 215 -7.15 13.38 -8.75
N ALA A 216 -6.29 12.37 -8.72
CA ALA A 216 -5.43 12.11 -7.58
C ALA A 216 -4.45 13.26 -7.29
N PHE A 217 -3.99 13.95 -8.34
CA PHE A 217 -3.12 15.12 -8.20
C PHE A 217 -3.88 16.36 -7.71
N ASN A 218 -5.12 16.54 -8.11
CA ASN A 218 -5.96 17.69 -7.77
C ASN A 218 -6.39 17.74 -6.29
N ILE A 219 -6.24 16.62 -5.57
CA ILE A 219 -6.56 16.48 -4.15
C ILE A 219 -5.35 16.86 -3.28
#